data_8479eedc152467a3ee026fddb79aa8b9
#
_entry.id   8479eedc152467a3ee026fddb79aa8b9
#
_cell.length_a   1.000
_cell.length_b   1.000
_cell.length_c   1.000
_cell.angle_alpha   90.00
_cell.angle_beta   90.00
_cell.angle_gamma   90.00
#
_symmetry.space_group_name_H-M   'P 1'
#
loop_
_entity.id
_entity.type
_entity.pdbx_description
1 polymer ?
#
loop_
_entity_poly.entity_id
_entity_poly.type
_entity_poly.pdbx_seq_one_letter_code
_entity_poly.pdbx_strand_id
1 'polypeptide(L)'
;QSDEFMSLDISCISDWNMFGLPLNVEDNSYQILFENAVENTLFSFGDNGGYIQEESLETGTGYWLRITDEYIQNISGLSVNMVTISLVEGWNLISSISYTIETDDILDPDGLIIPNAVYIYDEGGYVSVSSIEPGKGYWMRSLGNGEIIISNPR
;
A
#
# COMPACT_ATOMS: atom_id res chain seq x y z
N GLN A 1 8.12 -17.53 11.28
CA GLN A 1 8.24 -17.61 9.83
C GLN A 1 9.43 -16.77 9.35
N SER A 2 10.30 -17.35 8.56
CA SER A 2 11.51 -16.68 8.13
C SER A 2 11.27 -15.85 6.87
N ASP A 3 12.07 -14.81 6.72
CA ASP A 3 12.03 -13.95 5.54
C ASP A 3 12.67 -14.65 4.35
N GLU A 4 12.13 -14.46 3.19
CA GLU A 4 12.62 -15.04 1.95
C GLU A 4 12.90 -13.94 0.94
N PHE A 5 13.94 -14.12 0.14
CA PHE A 5 14.19 -13.25 -0.98
C PHE A 5 13.19 -13.60 -2.10
N MET A 6 12.51 -12.60 -2.64
CA MET A 6 11.51 -12.82 -3.68
C MET A 6 11.40 -11.62 -4.61
N SER A 7 10.76 -11.84 -5.73
CA SER A 7 10.46 -10.81 -6.72
C SER A 7 8.96 -10.74 -6.92
N LEU A 8 8.45 -9.53 -7.07
CA LEU A 8 7.05 -9.28 -7.35
C LEU A 8 6.92 -8.31 -8.53
N ASP A 9 5.91 -8.56 -9.37
CA ASP A 9 5.57 -7.68 -10.47
C ASP A 9 4.42 -6.78 -10.09
N ILE A 10 4.57 -5.48 -10.35
CA ILE A 10 3.54 -4.49 -10.08
C ILE A 10 3.11 -3.88 -11.41
N SER A 11 1.83 -4.02 -11.74
CA SER A 11 1.26 -3.42 -12.94
C SER A 11 1.06 -1.93 -12.72
N CYS A 12 1.61 -1.12 -13.61
CA CYS A 12 1.53 0.33 -13.53
C CYS A 12 0.75 0.84 -14.74
N ILE A 13 -0.24 1.69 -14.49
CA ILE A 13 -0.96 2.36 -15.58
C ILE A 13 -0.34 3.74 -15.82
N SER A 14 -0.63 4.32 -16.97
CA SER A 14 -0.20 5.69 -17.26
C SER A 14 -0.94 6.65 -16.32
N ASP A 15 -0.23 7.68 -15.84
CA ASP A 15 -0.73 8.72 -14.95
C ASP A 15 -0.77 8.24 -13.48
N TRP A 16 -1.82 8.53 -12.73
CA TRP A 16 -1.84 8.29 -11.29
C TRP A 16 -2.14 6.83 -10.92
N ASN A 17 -1.34 6.30 -10.00
CA ASN A 17 -1.47 4.94 -9.46
C ASN A 17 -1.44 5.01 -7.93
N MET A 18 -2.14 4.07 -7.29
CA MET A 18 -2.03 3.84 -5.86
C MET A 18 -1.11 2.64 -5.64
N PHE A 19 0.03 2.88 -5.00
CA PHE A 19 1.05 1.86 -4.77
C PHE A 19 1.36 1.68 -3.30
N GLY A 20 1.99 0.55 -2.98
CA GLY A 20 2.61 0.28 -1.70
C GLY A 20 3.90 -0.49 -1.90
N LEU A 21 4.73 -0.53 -0.90
CA LEU A 21 5.99 -1.26 -0.94
C LEU A 21 5.77 -2.66 -0.37
N PRO A 22 5.81 -3.71 -1.21
CA PRO A 22 5.45 -5.06 -0.75
C PRO A 22 6.62 -5.87 -0.19
N LEU A 23 7.83 -5.35 -0.31
CA LEU A 23 9.05 -6.09 0.05
C LEU A 23 9.98 -5.18 0.85
N ASN A 24 10.83 -5.79 1.66
CA ASN A 24 11.91 -5.08 2.34
C ASN A 24 13.07 -4.99 1.35
N VAL A 25 13.29 -3.81 0.81
CA VAL A 25 14.25 -3.56 -0.26
C VAL A 25 15.47 -2.82 0.25
N GLU A 26 16.57 -2.92 -0.51
CA GLU A 26 17.82 -2.28 -0.16
C GLU A 26 17.72 -0.75 -0.28
N ASP A 27 17.12 -0.26 -1.35
CA ASP A 27 16.91 1.17 -1.59
C ASP A 27 15.44 1.41 -1.86
N ASN A 28 14.76 2.11 -0.93
CA ASN A 28 13.33 2.33 -0.99
C ASN A 28 12.94 3.67 -1.62
N SER A 29 13.87 4.35 -2.29
CA SER A 29 13.52 5.59 -2.99
C SER A 29 12.65 5.27 -4.20
N TYR A 30 11.63 6.11 -4.43
CA TYR A 30 10.67 5.84 -5.49
C TYR A 30 11.31 5.84 -6.88
N GLN A 31 12.35 6.65 -7.07
CA GLN A 31 13.02 6.74 -8.36
C GLN A 31 13.80 5.47 -8.70
N ILE A 32 14.27 4.77 -7.69
CA ILE A 32 14.96 3.47 -7.88
C ILE A 32 13.92 2.37 -8.08
N LEU A 33 12.82 2.41 -7.31
CA LEU A 33 11.81 1.34 -7.34
C LEU A 33 10.95 1.36 -8.61
N PHE A 34 10.66 2.54 -9.16
CA PHE A 34 9.77 2.68 -10.32
C PHE A 34 10.48 3.44 -11.43
N GLU A 35 10.83 2.72 -12.50
CA GLU A 35 11.61 3.28 -13.60
C GLU A 35 10.90 4.43 -14.33
N ASN A 36 9.57 4.34 -14.45
CA ASN A 36 8.78 5.32 -15.19
C ASN A 36 8.06 6.32 -14.28
N ALA A 37 8.57 6.50 -13.07
CA ALA A 37 7.98 7.47 -12.13
C ALA A 37 8.22 8.90 -12.59
N VAL A 38 7.18 9.72 -12.52
CA VAL A 38 7.30 11.17 -12.75
C VAL A 38 7.90 11.79 -11.50
N GLU A 39 8.89 12.66 -11.69
CA GLU A 39 9.60 13.30 -10.59
C GLU A 39 8.66 14.12 -9.70
N ASN A 40 8.86 14.05 -8.40
CA ASN A 40 8.13 14.81 -7.38
C ASN A 40 6.63 14.49 -7.31
N THR A 41 6.24 13.25 -7.64
CA THR A 41 4.83 12.85 -7.61
C THR A 41 4.51 11.74 -6.63
N LEU A 42 5.42 11.41 -5.71
CA LEU A 42 5.12 10.43 -4.67
C LEU A 42 4.49 11.14 -3.48
N PHE A 43 3.26 10.76 -3.13
CA PHE A 43 2.52 11.38 -2.03
C PHE A 43 1.91 10.33 -1.11
N SER A 44 2.09 10.54 0.19
CA SER A 44 1.34 9.82 1.21
C SER A 44 0.18 10.70 1.68
N PHE A 45 -0.68 10.14 2.52
CA PHE A 45 -1.80 10.89 3.10
C PHE A 45 -1.57 11.02 4.60
N GLY A 46 -1.47 12.26 5.07
CA GLY A 46 -1.13 12.53 6.46
C GLY A 46 -2.33 12.45 7.41
N ASP A 47 -2.04 12.35 8.69
CA ASP A 47 -3.03 12.19 9.74
C ASP A 47 -4.00 13.38 9.84
N ASN A 48 -3.57 14.53 9.38
CA ASN A 48 -4.40 15.75 9.39
C ASN A 48 -5.20 15.94 8.12
N GLY A 49 -5.24 14.93 7.24
CA GLY A 49 -6.07 14.96 6.04
C GLY A 49 -5.46 15.61 4.82
N GLY A 50 -4.15 15.84 4.81
CA GLY A 50 -3.46 16.42 3.67
C GLY A 50 -2.46 15.47 3.04
N TYR A 51 -2.13 15.70 1.77
CA TYR A 51 -1.10 14.92 1.09
C TYR A 51 0.28 15.43 1.46
N ILE A 52 1.22 14.50 1.59
CA ILE A 52 2.62 14.82 1.93
C ILE A 52 3.50 14.26 0.82
N GLN A 53 4.33 15.11 0.22
CA GLN A 53 5.29 14.67 -0.79
C GLN A 53 6.39 13.87 -0.10
N GLU A 54 6.71 12.70 -0.68
CA GLU A 54 7.69 11.77 -0.11
C GLU A 54 8.79 11.47 -1.12
N GLU A 55 9.93 10.99 -0.61
CA GLU A 55 11.05 10.55 -1.44
C GLU A 55 11.23 9.04 -1.45
N SER A 56 10.65 8.35 -0.48
CA SER A 56 10.80 6.91 -0.33
C SER A 56 9.50 6.29 0.15
N LEU A 57 9.38 4.96 -0.03
CA LEU A 57 8.22 4.20 0.38
C LEU A 57 8.53 3.35 1.60
N GLU A 58 7.53 3.23 2.49
CA GLU A 58 7.59 2.36 3.66
C GLU A 58 6.49 1.30 3.56
N THR A 59 6.74 0.11 4.08
CA THR A 59 5.74 -0.96 4.10
C THR A 59 4.55 -0.55 4.97
N GLY A 60 3.36 -0.93 4.54
CA GLY A 60 2.12 -0.61 5.26
C GLY A 60 1.49 0.71 4.87
N THR A 61 2.25 1.64 4.35
CA THR A 61 1.76 2.94 3.89
C THR A 61 1.41 2.86 2.41
N GLY A 62 0.29 3.46 2.03
CA GLY A 62 -0.10 3.60 0.63
C GLY A 62 0.32 4.96 0.09
N TYR A 63 0.51 5.02 -1.21
CA TYR A 63 1.02 6.22 -1.87
C TYR A 63 0.34 6.43 -3.21
N TRP A 64 0.23 7.69 -3.62
CA TRP A 64 -0.03 8.07 -5.00
C TRP A 64 1.31 8.30 -5.68
N LEU A 65 1.44 7.79 -6.91
CA LEU A 65 2.62 8.01 -7.73
C LEU A 65 2.19 8.11 -9.19
N ARG A 66 2.72 9.11 -9.90
CA ARG A 66 2.42 9.30 -11.31
C ARG A 66 3.46 8.58 -12.17
N ILE A 67 2.97 7.84 -13.15
CA ILE A 67 3.78 7.02 -14.07
C ILE A 67 3.63 7.59 -15.48
N THR A 68 4.72 7.64 -16.24
CA THR A 68 4.69 8.19 -17.60
C THR A 68 3.92 7.29 -18.57
N ASP A 69 4.25 5.99 -18.58
CA ASP A 69 3.69 5.03 -19.53
C ASP A 69 3.37 3.72 -18.86
N GLU A 70 2.32 3.07 -19.30
CA GLU A 70 1.92 1.76 -18.80
C GLU A 70 3.06 0.75 -18.92
N TYR A 71 3.35 0.01 -17.87
CA TYR A 71 4.39 -1.02 -17.86
C TYR A 71 4.25 -1.89 -16.63
N ILE A 72 5.08 -2.93 -16.55
CA ILE A 72 5.16 -3.80 -15.37
C ILE A 72 6.50 -3.56 -14.69
N GLN A 73 6.47 -3.18 -13.41
CA GLN A 73 7.68 -2.95 -12.61
C GLN A 73 7.96 -4.16 -11.76
N ASN A 74 9.14 -4.75 -11.92
CA ASN A 74 9.59 -5.82 -11.05
C ASN A 74 10.35 -5.24 -9.87
N ILE A 75 10.03 -5.71 -8.66
CA ILE A 75 10.71 -5.31 -7.42
C ILE A 75 11.18 -6.58 -6.72
N SER A 76 12.41 -6.57 -6.23
CA SER A 76 13.01 -7.69 -5.53
C SER A 76 13.47 -7.28 -4.13
N GLY A 77 13.33 -8.17 -3.18
CA GLY A 77 13.73 -7.92 -1.80
C GLY A 77 13.33 -9.06 -0.87
N LEU A 78 13.42 -8.82 0.41
CA LEU A 78 13.01 -9.81 1.41
C LEU A 78 11.50 -9.71 1.65
N SER A 79 10.87 -10.85 1.86
CA SER A 79 9.42 -10.89 2.12
C SER A 79 9.08 -10.14 3.41
N VAL A 80 7.93 -9.48 3.39
CA VAL A 80 7.34 -8.84 4.56
C VAL A 80 6.16 -9.71 4.99
N ASN A 81 6.26 -10.32 6.17
CA ASN A 81 5.27 -11.28 6.65
C ASN A 81 4.26 -10.65 7.61
N MET A 82 4.55 -9.47 8.13
CA MET A 82 3.66 -8.78 9.06
C MET A 82 3.97 -7.29 9.05
N VAL A 83 2.92 -6.48 9.20
CA VAL A 83 3.07 -5.04 9.40
C VAL A 83 1.98 -4.55 10.35
N THR A 84 2.35 -3.63 11.24
CA THR A 84 1.42 -2.95 12.11
C THR A 84 1.17 -1.57 11.52
N ILE A 85 -0.10 -1.22 11.33
CA ILE A 85 -0.48 0.06 10.73
C ILE A 85 -1.27 0.87 11.75
N SER A 86 -0.83 2.11 11.98
CA SER A 86 -1.56 3.06 12.81
C SER A 86 -2.62 3.74 11.97
N LEU A 87 -3.86 3.70 12.44
CA LEU A 87 -4.98 4.34 11.76
C LEU A 87 -5.47 5.55 12.55
N VAL A 88 -5.99 6.53 11.83
CA VAL A 88 -6.71 7.65 12.43
C VAL A 88 -8.16 7.58 12.00
N GLU A 89 -9.04 8.23 12.74
CA GLU A 89 -10.45 8.29 12.37
C GLU A 89 -10.59 8.89 10.97
N GLY A 90 -11.42 8.27 10.14
CA GLY A 90 -11.64 8.69 8.76
C GLY A 90 -10.80 7.89 7.79
N TRP A 91 -10.34 8.52 6.73
CA TRP A 91 -9.66 7.84 5.63
C TRP A 91 -8.16 7.71 5.87
N ASN A 92 -7.64 6.52 5.58
CA ASN A 92 -6.22 6.18 5.67
C ASN A 92 -5.75 5.56 4.37
N LEU A 93 -4.57 5.92 3.91
CA LEU A 93 -3.97 5.35 2.71
C LEU A 93 -2.94 4.31 3.16
N ILE A 94 -3.24 3.04 2.89
CA ILE A 94 -2.48 1.90 3.41
C ILE A 94 -2.03 0.98 2.28
N SER A 95 -1.17 0.03 2.62
CA SER A 95 -0.77 -1.02 1.70
C SER A 95 -0.57 -2.34 2.45
N SER A 96 -0.47 -3.43 1.69
CA SER A 96 -0.34 -4.77 2.25
C SER A 96 1.13 -5.18 2.39
N ILE A 97 1.32 -6.43 2.79
CA ILE A 97 2.59 -7.11 2.91
C ILE A 97 2.93 -7.81 1.58
N SER A 98 3.83 -8.80 1.61
CA SER A 98 4.25 -9.50 0.40
C SER A 98 3.21 -10.49 -0.17
N TYR A 99 2.08 -10.62 0.50
CA TYR A 99 1.04 -11.61 0.17
C TYR A 99 -0.31 -10.95 0.09
N THR A 100 -1.20 -11.54 -0.71
CA THR A 100 -2.60 -11.10 -0.77
C THR A 100 -3.30 -11.49 0.53
N ILE A 101 -3.96 -10.53 1.17
CA ILE A 101 -4.63 -10.74 2.46
C ILE A 101 -6.09 -10.37 2.30
N GLU A 102 -6.98 -11.27 2.74
CA GLU A 102 -8.41 -10.97 2.79
C GLU A 102 -8.66 -9.92 3.88
N THR A 103 -9.52 -8.96 3.60
CA THR A 103 -9.80 -7.90 4.58
C THR A 103 -10.35 -8.46 5.90
N ASP A 104 -11.06 -9.60 5.85
CA ASP A 104 -11.57 -10.27 7.05
C ASP A 104 -10.46 -10.89 7.90
N ASP A 105 -9.27 -11.09 7.34
CA ASP A 105 -8.15 -11.70 8.05
C ASP A 105 -7.21 -10.65 8.68
N ILE A 106 -7.51 -9.38 8.49
CA ILE A 106 -6.75 -8.32 9.16
C ILE A 106 -7.10 -8.31 10.64
N LEU A 107 -6.08 -8.29 11.49
CA LEU A 107 -6.30 -8.23 12.94
C LEU A 107 -6.67 -6.81 13.32
N ASP A 108 -7.87 -6.66 13.85
CA ASP A 108 -8.48 -5.39 14.18
C ASP A 108 -9.03 -5.44 15.61
N PRO A 109 -8.14 -5.41 16.63
CA PRO A 109 -8.55 -5.64 18.00
C PRO A 109 -9.53 -4.59 18.53
N ASP A 110 -9.49 -3.38 17.99
CA ASP A 110 -10.35 -2.30 18.46
C ASP A 110 -11.61 -2.13 17.60
N GLY A 111 -11.79 -2.98 16.58
CA GLY A 111 -12.96 -2.90 15.71
C GLY A 111 -13.04 -1.61 14.91
N LEU A 112 -11.93 -1.19 14.35
CA LEU A 112 -11.82 0.10 13.66
C LEU A 112 -12.26 0.06 12.20
N ILE A 113 -12.08 -1.08 11.54
CA ILE A 113 -12.32 -1.19 10.09
C ILE A 113 -13.82 -1.25 9.83
N ILE A 114 -14.30 -0.32 9.02
CA ILE A 114 -15.70 -0.30 8.60
C ILE A 114 -15.87 -1.34 7.49
N PRO A 115 -16.85 -2.27 7.61
CA PRO A 115 -17.07 -3.27 6.55
C PRO A 115 -17.31 -2.62 5.19
N ASN A 116 -16.71 -3.20 4.16
CA ASN A 116 -16.82 -2.76 2.76
C ASN A 116 -16.25 -1.36 2.51
N ALA A 117 -15.42 -0.84 3.40
CA ALA A 117 -14.83 0.49 3.27
C ALA A 117 -13.34 0.44 2.96
N VAL A 118 -12.92 -0.54 2.16
CA VAL A 118 -11.57 -0.63 1.60
C VAL A 118 -11.69 -0.48 0.09
N TYR A 119 -11.00 0.50 -0.49
CA TYR A 119 -11.16 0.86 -1.90
C TYR A 119 -9.82 0.95 -2.60
N ILE A 120 -9.80 0.56 -3.86
CA ILE A 120 -8.67 0.79 -4.75
C ILE A 120 -9.11 1.72 -5.89
N TYR A 121 -8.17 2.50 -6.41
CA TYR A 121 -8.41 3.34 -7.58
C TYR A 121 -8.18 2.50 -8.85
N ASP A 122 -9.19 2.43 -9.70
CA ASP A 122 -9.14 1.65 -10.93
C ASP A 122 -9.68 2.50 -12.08
N GLU A 123 -8.77 3.01 -12.91
CA GLU A 123 -9.06 3.75 -14.15
C GLU A 123 -10.17 4.79 -14.01
N GLY A 124 -9.96 5.73 -13.10
CA GLY A 124 -10.87 6.88 -12.95
C GLY A 124 -11.98 6.70 -11.94
N GLY A 125 -11.99 5.61 -11.19
CA GLY A 125 -12.98 5.39 -10.15
C GLY A 125 -12.47 4.54 -9.02
N TYR A 126 -13.17 4.57 -7.90
CA TYR A 126 -12.83 3.73 -6.75
C TYR A 126 -13.72 2.50 -6.73
N VAL A 127 -13.12 1.36 -6.43
CA VAL A 127 -13.80 0.07 -6.37
C VAL A 127 -13.57 -0.52 -4.98
N SER A 128 -14.67 -0.94 -4.32
CA SER A 128 -14.57 -1.63 -3.03
C SER A 128 -13.99 -3.02 -3.24
N VAL A 129 -13.07 -3.42 -2.37
CA VAL A 129 -12.39 -4.71 -2.48
C VAL A 129 -12.50 -5.48 -1.17
N SER A 130 -12.40 -6.81 -1.27
CA SER A 130 -12.41 -7.71 -0.10
C SER A 130 -11.03 -8.33 0.15
N SER A 131 -10.04 -7.99 -0.66
CA SER A 131 -8.67 -8.43 -0.44
C SER A 131 -7.72 -7.31 -0.82
N ILE A 132 -6.53 -7.31 -0.20
CA ILE A 132 -5.49 -6.34 -0.50
C ILE A 132 -4.27 -7.10 -1.03
N GLU A 133 -3.76 -6.63 -2.17
CA GLU A 133 -2.68 -7.30 -2.91
C GLU A 133 -1.36 -6.59 -2.71
N PRO A 134 -0.23 -7.34 -2.83
CA PRO A 134 1.10 -6.72 -2.71
C PRO A 134 1.31 -5.64 -3.78
N GLY A 135 1.96 -4.57 -3.39
CA GLY A 135 2.36 -3.52 -4.32
C GLY A 135 1.31 -2.46 -4.61
N LYS A 136 0.10 -2.65 -4.11
CA LYS A 136 -1.01 -1.71 -4.36
C LYS A 136 -1.35 -0.92 -3.10
N GLY A 137 -1.82 0.31 -3.28
CA GLY A 137 -2.30 1.15 -2.20
C GLY A 137 -3.81 1.13 -2.14
N TYR A 138 -4.35 1.32 -0.94
CA TYR A 138 -5.78 1.24 -0.70
C TYR A 138 -6.23 2.34 0.26
N TRP A 139 -7.43 2.85 0.02
CA TRP A 139 -8.11 3.69 1.00
C TRP A 139 -8.87 2.78 1.97
N MET A 140 -8.68 3.04 3.25
CA MET A 140 -9.39 2.31 4.31
C MET A 140 -10.00 3.32 5.27
N ARG A 141 -11.29 3.20 5.53
CA ARG A 141 -11.97 4.08 6.49
C ARG A 141 -11.97 3.46 7.86
N SER A 142 -11.55 4.23 8.87
CA SER A 142 -11.48 3.79 10.25
C SER A 142 -12.47 4.53 11.13
N LEU A 143 -13.06 3.81 12.09
CA LEU A 143 -13.99 4.40 13.07
C LEU A 143 -13.30 5.28 14.10
N GLY A 144 -12.01 5.09 14.32
CA GLY A 144 -11.27 5.84 15.32
C GLY A 144 -9.78 5.66 15.19
N ASN A 145 -9.06 6.13 16.19
CA ASN A 145 -7.60 6.00 16.22
C ASN A 145 -7.21 4.68 16.87
N GLY A 146 -6.22 4.01 16.31
CA GLY A 146 -5.73 2.74 16.85
C GLY A 146 -4.83 2.05 15.85
N GLU A 147 -4.63 0.75 16.07
CA GLU A 147 -3.72 -0.02 15.22
C GLU A 147 -4.41 -1.28 14.70
N ILE A 148 -4.02 -1.66 13.49
CA ILE A 148 -4.36 -2.96 12.90
C ILE A 148 -3.08 -3.69 12.56
N ILE A 149 -3.17 -5.01 12.44
CA ILE A 149 -2.03 -5.85 12.07
C ILE A 149 -2.41 -6.67 10.85
N ILE A 150 -1.58 -6.56 9.81
CA ILE A 150 -1.71 -7.38 8.60
C ILE A 150 -0.60 -8.41 8.66
N SER A 151 -0.95 -9.69 8.62
CA SER A 151 0.04 -10.75 8.70
C SER A 151 -0.30 -11.87 7.75
N ASN A 152 0.75 -12.57 7.31
CA ASN A 152 0.62 -13.76 6.50
C ASN A 152 -0.08 -14.84 7.35
N PRO A 153 -1.22 -15.41 6.89
CA PRO A 153 -1.98 -16.36 7.71
C PRO A 153 -1.32 -17.71 7.90
N ARG A 154 -0.20 -17.96 7.25
CA ARG A 154 0.53 -19.23 7.39
C ARG A 154 1.56 -19.23 8.46
#